data_eaf45e9936ed34285bfe5ac69b6798cc
#
_entry.id   eaf45e9936ed34285bfe5ac69b6798cc
#
_cell.length_a   1.000
_cell.length_b   1.000
_cell.length_c   1.000
_cell.angle_alpha   90.00
_cell.angle_beta   90.00
_cell.angle_gamma   90.00
#
_symmetry.space_group_name_H-M   'P 1'
#
loop_
_entity.id
_entity.type
_entity.pdbx_description
1 polymer ?
#
loop_
_entity_poly.entity_id
_entity_poly.type
_entity_poly.pdbx_seq_one_letter_code
_entity_poly.pdbx_strand_id
1 'polypeptide(L)'
;SQEFDETFENLKGKLASEGIFIVNEQQLTDEQQRYIRTVYRTDLNSATYPLIMTQGSKLDELTDSSIYLSIKMIRRNAATGKPVRDFALIELPTREFDRFIVLPSDGDTTCIIFLDDVVRFCLPFIFAGLGYESFEAYTLKFTRDAEMALDGDIDEGLVEKVARGV
;
A
#
# COMPACT_ATOMS: atom_id res chain seq x y z
N SER A 1 16.59 -4.26 3.96
CA SER A 1 17.85 -4.96 4.18
C SER A 1 17.73 -5.88 5.39
N GLN A 2 18.61 -6.85 5.51
CA GLN A 2 18.64 -7.80 6.61
C GLN A 2 18.83 -7.09 7.96
N GLU A 3 19.70 -6.09 8.03
CA GLU A 3 19.89 -5.28 9.24
C GLU A 3 18.63 -4.50 9.65
N PHE A 4 17.93 -3.93 8.69
CA PHE A 4 16.68 -3.22 8.95
C PHE A 4 15.63 -4.17 9.51
N ASP A 5 15.50 -5.36 8.92
CA ASP A 5 14.53 -6.37 9.35
C ASP A 5 14.82 -6.86 10.76
N GLU A 6 16.09 -7.13 11.10
CA GLU A 6 16.50 -7.53 12.45
C GLU A 6 16.23 -6.44 13.48
N THR A 7 16.54 -5.18 13.14
CA THR A 7 16.29 -4.02 14.02
C THR A 7 14.79 -3.84 14.24
N PHE A 8 13.99 -3.97 13.18
CA PHE A 8 12.54 -3.85 13.26
C PHE A 8 11.93 -4.96 14.10
N GLU A 9 12.38 -6.22 13.93
CA GLU A 9 11.91 -7.34 14.75
C GLU A 9 12.31 -7.18 16.22
N ASN A 10 13.51 -6.67 16.50
CA ASN A 10 13.94 -6.35 17.86
C ASN A 10 13.06 -5.27 18.49
N LEU A 11 12.73 -4.22 17.75
CA LEU A 11 11.85 -3.17 18.22
C LEU A 11 10.45 -3.71 18.51
N LYS A 12 9.89 -4.53 17.61
CA LYS A 12 8.59 -5.19 17.84
C LYS A 12 8.58 -6.01 19.11
N GLY A 13 9.66 -6.76 19.37
CA GLY A 13 9.80 -7.55 20.59
C GLY A 13 9.81 -6.68 21.85
N LYS A 14 10.53 -5.57 21.83
CA LYS A 14 10.56 -4.63 22.95
C LYS A 14 9.20 -3.98 23.19
N LEU A 15 8.53 -3.56 22.13
CA LEU A 15 7.18 -2.98 22.22
C LEU A 15 6.18 -4.00 22.77
N ALA A 16 6.25 -5.25 22.30
CA ALA A 16 5.37 -6.32 22.79
C ALA A 16 5.54 -6.57 24.28
N SER A 17 6.76 -6.46 24.83
CA SER A 17 7.01 -6.59 26.27
C SER A 17 6.32 -5.47 27.06
N GLU A 18 6.00 -4.34 26.43
CA GLU A 18 5.27 -3.23 27.04
C GLU A 18 3.79 -3.22 26.67
N GLY A 19 3.29 -4.29 26.02
CA GLY A 19 1.89 -4.42 25.65
C GLY A 19 1.53 -3.69 24.37
N ILE A 20 2.51 -3.32 23.53
CA ILE A 20 2.29 -2.64 22.26
C ILE A 20 2.59 -3.62 21.11
N PHE A 21 1.60 -3.88 20.25
CA PHE A 21 1.72 -4.84 19.17
C PHE A 21 1.53 -4.15 17.83
N ILE A 22 2.46 -4.38 16.90
CA ILE A 22 2.37 -3.93 15.50
C ILE A 22 1.87 -5.11 14.69
N VAL A 23 0.74 -4.93 14.02
CA VAL A 23 0.14 -5.97 13.17
C VAL A 23 0.11 -5.50 11.71
N ASN A 24 0.09 -6.46 10.79
CA ASN A 24 -0.13 -6.20 9.38
C ASN A 24 -1.58 -6.55 8.98
N GLU A 25 -1.92 -6.34 7.72
CA GLU A 25 -3.28 -6.55 7.19
C GLU A 25 -3.74 -8.01 7.22
N GLN A 26 -2.82 -8.95 7.37
CA GLN A 26 -3.13 -10.38 7.44
C GLN A 26 -3.34 -10.88 8.87
N GLN A 27 -3.09 -10.04 9.86
CA GLN A 27 -3.12 -10.39 11.28
C GLN A 27 -4.28 -9.73 12.04
N LEU A 28 -5.26 -9.21 11.33
CA LEU A 28 -6.37 -8.46 11.91
C LEU A 28 -7.45 -9.39 12.46
N THR A 29 -7.96 -9.05 13.64
CA THR A 29 -9.17 -9.69 14.17
C THR A 29 -10.40 -9.21 13.39
N ASP A 30 -11.53 -9.91 13.52
CA ASP A 30 -12.77 -9.50 12.87
C ASP A 30 -13.22 -8.10 13.31
N GLU A 31 -13.05 -7.77 14.57
CA GLU A 31 -13.38 -6.44 15.10
C GLU A 31 -12.48 -5.36 14.48
N GLN A 32 -11.18 -5.63 14.37
CA GLN A 32 -10.23 -4.73 13.75
C GLN A 32 -10.51 -4.54 12.27
N GLN A 33 -10.88 -5.59 11.56
CA GLN A 33 -11.29 -5.50 10.15
C GLN A 33 -12.53 -4.61 9.99
N ARG A 34 -13.53 -4.78 10.85
CA ARG A 34 -14.73 -3.92 10.83
C ARG A 34 -14.37 -2.46 11.09
N TYR A 35 -13.48 -2.22 12.04
CA TYR A 35 -12.99 -0.88 12.33
C TYR A 35 -12.33 -0.24 11.10
N ILE A 36 -11.44 -0.95 10.44
CA ILE A 36 -10.76 -0.44 9.24
C ILE A 36 -11.76 -0.19 8.10
N ARG A 37 -12.76 -1.05 7.92
CA ARG A 37 -13.80 -0.81 6.91
C ARG A 37 -14.57 0.48 7.18
N THR A 38 -14.81 0.78 8.44
CA THR A 38 -15.46 2.03 8.84
C THR A 38 -14.56 3.23 8.56
N VAL A 39 -13.27 3.16 8.94
CA VAL A 39 -12.29 4.21 8.64
C VAL A 39 -12.18 4.44 7.14
N TYR A 40 -12.19 3.38 6.35
CA TYR A 40 -12.17 3.50 4.90
C TYR A 40 -13.39 4.26 4.36
N ARG A 41 -14.59 3.86 4.77
CA ARG A 41 -15.82 4.49 4.27
C ARG A 41 -15.94 5.95 4.67
N THR A 42 -15.51 6.30 5.87
CA THR A 42 -15.66 7.66 6.39
C THR A 42 -14.55 8.60 5.97
N ASP A 43 -13.31 8.11 5.90
CA ASP A 43 -12.14 8.99 5.77
C ASP A 43 -11.22 8.63 4.60
N LEU A 44 -10.88 7.35 4.40
CA LEU A 44 -9.86 6.95 3.44
C LEU A 44 -10.37 6.90 2.00
N ASN A 45 -11.64 6.63 1.78
CA ASN A 45 -12.21 6.48 0.45
C ASN A 45 -11.93 7.69 -0.45
N SER A 46 -12.06 8.89 0.09
CA SER A 46 -11.83 10.13 -0.65
C SER A 46 -10.36 10.52 -0.76
N ALA A 47 -9.46 9.83 -0.05
CA ALA A 47 -8.03 10.16 0.02
C ALA A 47 -7.13 9.13 -0.67
N THR A 48 -7.69 8.08 -1.27
CA THR A 48 -6.92 6.97 -1.86
C THR A 48 -7.34 6.68 -3.30
N TYR A 49 -7.26 7.69 -4.15
CA TYR A 49 -7.56 7.53 -5.58
C TYR A 49 -6.41 6.82 -6.28
N PRO A 50 -6.67 5.69 -6.96
CA PRO A 50 -5.63 5.00 -7.70
C PRO A 50 -5.33 5.68 -9.03
N LEU A 51 -4.05 5.76 -9.36
CA LEU A 51 -3.57 6.09 -10.68
C LEU A 51 -3.24 4.77 -11.40
N ILE A 52 -4.11 4.35 -12.30
CA ILE A 52 -3.88 3.13 -13.07
C ILE A 52 -2.84 3.43 -14.14
N MET A 53 -1.75 2.65 -14.14
CA MET A 53 -0.65 2.84 -15.05
C MET A 53 -0.99 2.23 -16.41
N THR A 54 -0.94 3.05 -17.45
CA THR A 54 -1.11 2.60 -18.81
C THR A 54 0.14 2.97 -19.61
N GLN A 55 0.27 2.41 -20.80
CA GLN A 55 1.31 2.80 -21.73
C GLN A 55 1.15 4.31 -22.03
N GLY A 56 2.16 5.11 -21.74
CA GLY A 56 2.10 6.56 -21.87
C GLY A 56 1.72 7.32 -20.60
N SER A 57 1.54 6.63 -19.45
CA SER A 57 1.39 7.30 -18.17
C SER A 57 2.61 8.16 -17.86
N LYS A 58 2.37 9.37 -17.35
CA LYS A 58 3.44 10.34 -17.07
C LYS A 58 3.75 10.35 -15.57
N LEU A 59 5.03 10.25 -15.26
CA LEU A 59 5.53 10.32 -13.88
C LEU A 59 5.52 11.74 -13.31
N ASP A 60 5.41 12.76 -14.16
CA ASP A 60 5.33 14.16 -13.75
C ASP A 60 4.02 14.49 -13.00
N GLU A 61 3.02 13.62 -13.07
CA GLU A 61 1.81 13.72 -12.26
C GLU A 61 2.02 13.31 -10.79
N LEU A 62 3.15 12.65 -10.50
CA LEU A 62 3.44 12.21 -9.14
C LEU A 62 3.94 13.37 -8.28
N THR A 63 3.50 13.37 -7.02
CA THR A 63 3.90 14.39 -6.04
C THR A 63 5.29 14.10 -5.51
N ASP A 64 6.17 15.12 -5.54
CA ASP A 64 7.53 15.01 -5.02
C ASP A 64 7.52 14.73 -3.51
N SER A 65 8.46 13.89 -3.07
CA SER A 65 8.64 13.50 -1.67
C SER A 65 7.42 12.80 -1.05
N SER A 66 6.54 12.26 -1.88
CA SER A 66 5.40 11.47 -1.41
C SER A 66 5.73 9.98 -1.34
N ILE A 67 4.95 9.29 -0.53
CA ILE A 67 5.02 7.84 -0.40
C ILE A 67 3.86 7.24 -1.17
N TYR A 68 4.17 6.28 -2.02
CA TYR A 68 3.19 5.59 -2.85
C TYR A 68 3.13 4.12 -2.49
N LEU A 69 1.96 3.55 -2.66
CA LEU A 69 1.80 2.10 -2.73
C LEU A 69 1.77 1.72 -4.20
N SER A 70 2.73 0.90 -4.62
CA SER A 70 2.78 0.36 -5.98
C SER A 70 2.08 -1.00 -6.00
N ILE A 71 1.13 -1.17 -6.90
CA ILE A 71 0.19 -2.29 -6.86
C ILE A 71 0.23 -3.03 -8.19
N LYS A 72 0.40 -4.35 -8.09
CA LYS A 72 0.19 -5.28 -9.19
C LYS A 72 -1.17 -5.94 -8.98
N MET A 73 -2.02 -5.89 -10.01
CA MET A 73 -3.38 -6.43 -9.96
C MET A 73 -3.58 -7.45 -11.08
N ILE A 74 -4.31 -8.50 -10.78
CA ILE A 74 -4.62 -9.52 -11.77
C ILE A 74 -6.12 -9.61 -11.96
N ARG A 75 -6.56 -9.53 -13.21
CA ARG A 75 -7.93 -9.78 -13.65
C ARG A 75 -7.93 -10.81 -14.74
N ARG A 76 -9.08 -11.33 -15.08
CA ARG A 76 -9.22 -12.22 -16.21
C ARG A 76 -9.77 -11.48 -17.42
N ASN A 77 -9.17 -11.72 -18.57
CA ASN A 77 -9.69 -11.21 -19.85
C ASN A 77 -11.06 -11.85 -20.10
N ALA A 78 -12.07 -11.02 -20.33
CA ALA A 78 -13.45 -11.51 -20.53
C ALA A 78 -13.61 -12.39 -21.79
N ALA A 79 -12.80 -12.15 -22.82
CA ALA A 79 -12.88 -12.90 -24.07
C ALA A 79 -12.10 -14.22 -24.04
N THR A 80 -10.93 -14.24 -23.37
CA THR A 80 -10.00 -15.39 -23.41
C THR A 80 -9.95 -16.20 -22.12
N GLY A 81 -10.43 -15.63 -21.00
CA GLY A 81 -10.30 -16.21 -19.67
C GLY A 81 -8.87 -16.21 -19.12
N LYS A 82 -7.91 -15.64 -19.85
CA LYS A 82 -6.50 -15.59 -19.44
C LYS A 82 -6.26 -14.48 -18.44
N PRO A 83 -5.30 -14.66 -17.50
CA PRO A 83 -4.94 -13.62 -16.55
C PRO A 83 -4.28 -12.43 -17.26
N VAL A 84 -4.66 -11.23 -16.84
CA VAL A 84 -4.09 -9.96 -17.31
C VAL A 84 -3.56 -9.21 -16.09
N ARG A 85 -2.33 -8.72 -16.19
CA ARG A 85 -1.70 -7.88 -15.17
C ARG A 85 -1.92 -6.41 -15.47
N ASP A 86 -2.38 -5.69 -14.47
CA ASP A 86 -2.41 -4.23 -14.50
C ASP A 86 -1.64 -3.69 -13.30
N PHE A 87 -1.21 -2.44 -13.39
CA PHE A 87 -0.43 -1.79 -12.35
C PHE A 87 -1.08 -0.46 -11.98
N ALA A 88 -0.97 -0.11 -10.70
CA ALA A 88 -1.48 1.15 -10.20
C ALA A 88 -0.57 1.73 -9.13
N LEU A 89 -0.69 3.02 -8.91
CA LEU A 89 -0.06 3.72 -7.80
C LEU A 89 -1.16 4.38 -6.96
N ILE A 90 -1.02 4.30 -5.65
CA ILE A 90 -1.85 5.05 -4.72
C ILE A 90 -0.92 5.89 -3.86
N GLU A 91 -1.11 7.20 -3.86
CA GLU A 91 -0.41 8.07 -2.92
C GLU A 91 -0.97 7.83 -1.52
N LEU A 92 -0.09 7.49 -0.57
CA LEU A 92 -0.52 7.36 0.82
C LEU A 92 -0.87 8.74 1.37
N PRO A 93 -2.05 8.90 2.00
CA PRO A 93 -2.51 10.21 2.48
C PRO A 93 -1.82 10.60 3.80
N THR A 94 -0.51 10.75 3.77
CA THR A 94 0.32 11.04 4.96
C THR A 94 0.18 12.47 5.47
N ARG A 95 -0.50 13.34 4.71
CA ARG A 95 -0.80 14.71 5.16
C ARG A 95 -2.05 14.77 6.04
N GLU A 96 -3.01 13.87 5.78
CA GLU A 96 -4.28 13.81 6.48
C GLU A 96 -4.30 12.76 7.59
N PHE A 97 -3.46 11.74 7.47
CA PHE A 97 -3.42 10.59 8.39
C PHE A 97 -2.02 10.38 8.93
N ASP A 98 -1.93 9.93 10.18
CA ASP A 98 -0.68 9.44 10.74
C ASP A 98 -0.22 8.17 10.03
N ARG A 99 1.07 7.89 10.08
CA ARG A 99 1.66 6.69 9.46
C ARG A 99 1.20 5.39 10.11
N PHE A 100 0.57 5.46 11.27
CA PHE A 100 -0.03 4.29 11.91
C PHE A 100 -1.38 4.66 12.52
N ILE A 101 -2.21 3.64 12.67
CA ILE A 101 -3.55 3.76 13.26
C ILE A 101 -3.61 2.83 14.46
N VAL A 102 -4.18 3.32 15.56
CA VAL A 102 -4.46 2.51 16.74
C VAL A 102 -5.75 1.75 16.50
N LEU A 103 -5.66 0.44 16.63
CA LEU A 103 -6.80 -0.47 16.42
C LEU A 103 -7.49 -0.80 17.73
N PRO A 104 -8.78 -1.22 17.69
CA PRO A 104 -9.42 -1.80 18.86
C PRO A 104 -8.61 -2.99 19.38
N SER A 105 -8.42 -3.07 20.69
CA SER A 105 -7.72 -4.18 21.35
C SER A 105 -8.27 -4.42 22.73
N ASP A 106 -8.03 -5.62 23.25
CA ASP A 106 -8.55 -6.04 24.55
C ASP A 106 -7.55 -5.72 25.67
N GLY A 107 -8.10 -5.36 26.84
CA GLY A 107 -7.32 -5.17 28.08
C GLY A 107 -6.34 -4.01 28.00
N ASP A 108 -5.15 -4.22 28.57
CA ASP A 108 -4.10 -3.21 28.62
C ASP A 108 -3.18 -3.22 27.39
N THR A 109 -3.57 -3.94 26.34
CA THR A 109 -2.78 -4.01 25.11
C THR A 109 -3.12 -2.87 24.17
N THR A 110 -2.11 -2.37 23.46
CA THR A 110 -2.26 -1.41 22.37
C THR A 110 -1.85 -2.10 21.07
N CYS A 111 -2.75 -2.07 20.09
CA CYS A 111 -2.49 -2.67 18.79
C CYS A 111 -2.44 -1.57 17.73
N ILE A 112 -1.37 -1.53 16.95
CA ILE A 112 -1.20 -0.53 15.89
C ILE A 112 -0.95 -1.20 14.54
N ILE A 113 -1.35 -0.50 13.48
CA ILE A 113 -1.12 -0.92 12.10
C ILE A 113 -0.58 0.26 11.30
N PHE A 114 0.39 0.02 10.43
CA PHE A 114 0.87 1.06 9.53
C PHE A 114 -0.18 1.42 8.48
N LEU A 115 -0.19 2.68 8.08
CA LEU A 115 -1.10 3.20 7.06
C LEU A 115 -0.98 2.42 5.74
N ASP A 116 0.23 2.03 5.38
CA ASP A 116 0.51 1.17 4.22
C ASP A 116 -0.34 -0.10 4.25
N ASP A 117 -0.37 -0.77 5.40
CA ASP A 117 -1.10 -2.03 5.57
C ASP A 117 -2.61 -1.82 5.66
N VAL A 118 -3.05 -0.67 6.18
CA VAL A 118 -4.46 -0.27 6.14
C VAL A 118 -4.92 -0.14 4.68
N VAL A 119 -4.15 0.54 3.85
CA VAL A 119 -4.48 0.71 2.43
C VAL A 119 -4.42 -0.64 1.71
N ARG A 120 -3.43 -1.51 2.02
CA ARG A 120 -3.38 -2.87 1.46
C ARG A 120 -4.66 -3.65 1.77
N PHE A 121 -5.14 -3.59 3.00
CA PHE A 121 -6.40 -4.23 3.37
C PHE A 121 -7.58 -3.70 2.55
N CYS A 122 -7.56 -2.42 2.21
CA CYS A 122 -8.65 -1.76 1.50
C CYS A 122 -8.59 -1.90 -0.02
N LEU A 123 -7.54 -2.50 -0.59
CA LEU A 123 -7.40 -2.61 -2.05
C LEU A 123 -8.63 -3.23 -2.74
N PRO A 124 -9.24 -4.31 -2.21
CA PRO A 124 -10.47 -4.83 -2.83
C PRO A 124 -11.63 -3.83 -2.85
N PHE A 125 -11.67 -2.90 -1.91
CA PHE A 125 -12.71 -1.86 -1.87
C PHE A 125 -12.38 -0.73 -2.83
N ILE A 126 -11.11 -0.32 -2.88
CA ILE A 126 -10.62 0.76 -3.77
C ILE A 126 -10.85 0.39 -5.24
N PHE A 127 -10.61 -0.86 -5.60
CA PHE A 127 -10.76 -1.36 -6.96
C PHE A 127 -12.06 -2.14 -7.17
N ALA A 128 -13.06 -1.95 -6.31
CA ALA A 128 -14.32 -2.67 -6.41
C ALA A 128 -15.02 -2.39 -7.76
N GLY A 129 -15.57 -3.44 -8.35
CA GLY A 129 -16.29 -3.34 -9.62
C GLY A 129 -15.41 -3.43 -10.86
N LEU A 130 -14.08 -3.49 -10.71
CA LEU A 130 -13.15 -3.55 -11.85
C LEU A 130 -12.70 -4.98 -12.20
N GLY A 131 -13.17 -5.98 -11.45
CA GLY A 131 -12.92 -7.40 -11.76
C GLY A 131 -11.56 -7.93 -11.36
N TYR A 132 -10.80 -7.22 -10.53
CA TYR A 132 -9.51 -7.71 -10.06
C TYR A 132 -9.69 -8.82 -9.02
N GLU A 133 -8.91 -9.89 -9.16
CA GLU A 133 -8.98 -11.08 -8.31
C GLU A 133 -7.88 -11.11 -7.26
N SER A 134 -6.74 -10.48 -7.53
CA SER A 134 -5.61 -10.47 -6.61
C SER A 134 -4.81 -9.19 -6.69
N PHE A 135 -4.15 -8.87 -5.57
CA PHE A 135 -3.36 -7.65 -5.40
C PHE A 135 -2.05 -8.00 -4.71
N GLU A 136 -0.96 -7.42 -5.22
CA GLU A 136 0.33 -7.36 -4.52
C GLU A 136 0.75 -5.91 -4.47
N ALA A 137 1.19 -5.44 -3.31
CA ALA A 137 1.48 -4.03 -3.14
C ALA A 137 2.75 -3.82 -2.32
N TYR A 138 3.54 -2.84 -2.73
CA TYR A 138 4.82 -2.48 -2.12
C TYR A 138 4.87 -0.98 -1.90
N THR A 139 5.49 -0.58 -0.80
CA THR A 139 5.68 0.83 -0.48
C THR A 139 6.86 1.39 -1.27
N LEU A 140 6.65 2.54 -1.90
CA LEU A 140 7.63 3.22 -2.74
C LEU A 140 7.69 4.70 -2.34
N LYS A 141 8.88 5.21 -2.04
CA LYS A 141 9.09 6.64 -1.86
C LYS A 141 9.53 7.24 -3.19
N PHE A 142 8.78 8.23 -3.67
CA PHE A 142 9.09 8.93 -4.90
C PHE A 142 9.79 10.26 -4.59
N THR A 143 10.91 10.52 -5.30
CA THR A 143 11.61 11.80 -5.26
C THR A 143 11.91 12.26 -6.68
N ARG A 144 11.77 13.55 -6.97
CA ARG A 144 12.05 14.10 -8.30
C ARG A 144 13.52 14.03 -8.70
N ASP A 145 14.41 14.03 -7.73
CA ASP A 145 15.84 13.86 -7.98
C ASP A 145 16.12 12.49 -8.63
N ALA A 146 15.40 11.44 -8.19
CA ALA A 146 15.48 10.13 -8.80
C ALA A 146 14.88 10.11 -10.21
N GLU A 147 13.80 10.87 -10.46
CA GLU A 147 13.22 11.05 -11.79
C GLU A 147 14.21 11.70 -12.76
N MET A 148 14.85 12.80 -12.35
CA MET A 148 15.85 13.49 -13.18
C MET A 148 17.06 12.62 -13.52
N ALA A 149 17.47 11.74 -12.62
CA ALA A 149 18.57 10.80 -12.85
C ALA A 149 18.20 9.65 -13.79
N LEU A 150 16.91 9.41 -13.99
CA LEU A 150 16.37 8.29 -14.78
C LEU A 150 15.84 8.72 -16.16
N ASP A 151 15.96 10.00 -16.53
CA ASP A 151 15.33 10.63 -17.69
C ASP A 151 15.83 10.13 -19.07
N GLY A 152 16.36 8.94 -19.15
CA GLY A 152 16.75 8.31 -20.41
C GLY A 152 16.24 6.88 -20.60
N ASP A 153 15.81 6.21 -19.54
CA ASP A 153 15.45 4.79 -19.59
C ASP A 153 14.12 4.46 -18.90
N ILE A 154 13.25 5.47 -18.71
CA ILE A 154 12.23 5.42 -17.67
C ILE A 154 10.97 4.66 -18.04
N ASP A 155 10.49 4.74 -19.28
CA ASP A 155 9.11 4.31 -19.58
C ASP A 155 8.88 2.80 -19.42
N GLU A 156 9.88 1.99 -19.72
CA GLU A 156 9.79 0.55 -19.52
C GLU A 156 10.37 0.11 -18.17
N GLY A 157 11.45 0.77 -17.73
CA GLY A 157 12.19 0.37 -16.55
C GLY A 157 11.47 0.57 -15.23
N LEU A 158 10.69 1.66 -15.07
CA LEU A 158 9.98 1.92 -13.81
C LEU A 158 8.75 1.02 -13.69
N VAL A 159 7.98 0.88 -14.76
CA VAL A 159 6.83 -0.01 -14.79
C VAL A 159 7.28 -1.45 -14.50
N GLU A 160 8.42 -1.86 -15.06
CA GLU A 160 9.00 -3.17 -14.81
C GLU A 160 9.51 -3.33 -13.38
N LYS A 161 10.13 -2.29 -12.81
CA LYS A 161 10.56 -2.29 -11.40
C LYS A 161 9.36 -2.32 -10.44
N VAL A 162 8.34 -1.53 -10.70
CA VAL A 162 7.07 -1.58 -9.95
C VAL A 162 6.45 -2.96 -10.08
N ALA A 163 6.46 -3.55 -11.28
CA ALA A 163 5.94 -4.88 -11.55
C ALA A 163 6.69 -5.99 -10.79
N ARG A 164 7.99 -5.80 -10.52
CA ARG A 164 8.82 -6.76 -9.78
C ARG A 164 8.82 -6.53 -8.28
N GLY A 165 8.16 -5.47 -7.79
CA GLY A 165 8.11 -5.14 -6.38
C GLY A 165 9.43 -4.64 -5.80
N VAL A 166 10.22 -4.00 -6.61
CA VAL A 166 11.55 -3.47 -6.22
C VAL A 166 11.49 -1.97 -6.03
#